data_b058418767b865016d67625151a9302e
#
_entry.id   b058418767b865016d67625151a9302e
#
_cell.length_a   1.000
_cell.length_b   1.000
_cell.length_c   1.000
_cell.angle_alpha   90.00
_cell.angle_beta   90.00
_cell.angle_gamma   90.00
#
_symmetry.space_group_name_H-M   'P 1'
#
loop_
_entity.id
_entity.type
_entity.pdbx_description
1 polymer ?
#
loop_
_entity_poly.entity_id
_entity_poly.type
_entity_poly.pdbx_seq_one_letter_code
_entity_poly.pdbx_strand_id
1 'polypeptide(L)'
;MAHSNNMVVSYLSLSKETPFDKLYLVYQKLVNNTFLPKRVQPGFTQILEKMTPGSPAANELLLYAAKHLETDKLYYLLRAYLNTEDLDEKFMLQADLEGDFIANVLLKQIYRRIYNERVKYNVNFSKTKHCGDYFSFLSRLFRLMGYNGWVILIDETELIGRLSKKARLNAYRNMAQFLLPDERLEGIYTLFALGASYTEDVIETKHDYENLEEIYPEQQEPIRTVLNLITRAQQLAPLTDSEIREVLKKIQVFHGRAYDWNPNISMGTILAATQSGGYLLRTKLRAAIELLDQLYQYGEAGNTRINELGQETFEEDVPSLEEFDSH
;
A
#
# COMPACT_ATOMS: atom_id res chain seq x y z
N MET A 1 7.19 7.99 -13.97
CA MET A 1 7.77 9.16 -13.26
C MET A 1 8.70 8.74 -12.10
N ALA A 2 8.27 7.99 -11.08
CA ALA A 2 9.16 7.58 -9.99
C ALA A 2 10.36 6.73 -10.45
N HIS A 3 10.14 5.69 -11.27
CA HIS A 3 11.21 4.86 -11.83
C HIS A 3 12.19 5.64 -12.72
N SER A 4 11.73 6.68 -13.46
CA SER A 4 12.63 7.53 -14.25
C SER A 4 13.52 8.39 -13.39
N ASN A 5 13.15 8.62 -12.12
CA ASN A 5 13.93 9.28 -11.09
C ASN A 5 14.68 8.29 -10.18
N ASN A 6 14.88 7.05 -10.63
CA ASN A 6 15.57 5.99 -9.89
C ASN A 6 15.01 5.73 -8.48
N MET A 7 13.71 5.87 -8.29
CA MET A 7 13.03 5.57 -7.03
C MET A 7 12.38 4.19 -7.07
N VAL A 8 12.44 3.46 -5.96
CA VAL A 8 11.69 2.22 -5.75
C VAL A 8 10.21 2.54 -5.61
N VAL A 9 9.32 1.70 -6.12
CA VAL A 9 7.87 1.92 -6.05
C VAL A 9 7.20 0.68 -5.48
N SER A 10 6.35 0.87 -4.48
CA SER A 10 5.44 -0.16 -3.98
C SER A 10 4.00 0.32 -4.13
N TYR A 11 3.11 -0.61 -4.46
CA TYR A 11 1.69 -0.37 -4.61
C TYR A 11 0.88 -1.34 -3.78
N LEU A 12 -0.13 -0.82 -3.10
CA LEU A 12 -1.09 -1.59 -2.32
C LEU A 12 -2.49 -1.01 -2.51
N SER A 13 -3.47 -1.86 -2.81
CA SER A 13 -4.89 -1.58 -2.60
C SER A 13 -5.31 -2.19 -1.26
N LEU A 14 -5.85 -1.38 -0.35
CA LEU A 14 -6.34 -1.88 0.93
C LEU A 14 -7.49 -2.87 0.74
N SER A 15 -7.66 -3.75 1.71
CA SER A 15 -8.73 -4.74 1.72
C SER A 15 -9.06 -5.13 3.17
N LYS A 16 -10.07 -5.99 3.38
CA LYS A 16 -10.37 -6.54 4.70
C LYS A 16 -9.21 -7.33 5.30
N GLU A 17 -8.40 -8.00 4.46
CA GLU A 17 -7.24 -8.78 4.88
C GLU A 17 -6.01 -7.90 5.18
N THR A 18 -6.00 -6.67 4.66
CA THR A 18 -4.90 -5.72 4.85
C THR A 18 -5.40 -4.37 5.35
N PRO A 19 -6.06 -4.33 6.52
CA PRO A 19 -6.56 -3.09 7.09
C PRO A 19 -5.40 -2.23 7.62
N PHE A 20 -5.52 -0.90 7.48
CA PHE A 20 -4.40 0.00 7.75
C PHE A 20 -4.11 0.21 9.25
N ASP A 21 -4.97 -0.21 10.14
CA ASP A 21 -4.71 -0.27 11.58
C ASP A 21 -3.73 -1.38 11.98
N LYS A 22 -3.58 -2.41 11.12
CA LYS A 22 -2.64 -3.53 11.29
C LYS A 22 -1.44 -3.36 10.34
N LEU A 23 -0.57 -2.41 10.65
CA LEU A 23 0.53 -2.00 9.76
C LEU A 23 1.44 -3.17 9.32
N TYR A 24 1.57 -4.23 10.11
CA TYR A 24 2.37 -5.41 9.77
C TYR A 24 1.77 -6.23 8.60
N LEU A 25 0.43 -6.25 8.43
CA LEU A 25 -0.23 -6.87 7.27
C LEU A 25 -0.03 -6.00 6.02
N VAL A 26 -0.14 -4.69 6.19
CA VAL A 26 0.15 -3.70 5.14
C VAL A 26 1.58 -3.84 4.65
N TYR A 27 2.56 -3.92 5.56
CA TYR A 27 3.97 -4.10 5.25
C TYR A 27 4.20 -5.35 4.39
N GLN A 28 3.74 -6.51 4.85
CA GLN A 28 3.91 -7.79 4.15
C GLN A 28 3.38 -7.72 2.72
N LYS A 29 2.17 -7.19 2.53
CA LYS A 29 1.58 -7.09 1.20
C LYS A 29 2.30 -6.07 0.32
N LEU A 30 2.74 -4.95 0.91
CA LEU A 30 3.43 -3.87 0.23
C LEU A 30 4.79 -4.30 -0.31
N VAL A 31 5.60 -4.99 0.51
CA VAL A 31 6.96 -5.38 0.12
C VAL A 31 6.94 -6.46 -0.96
N ASN A 32 5.92 -7.33 -0.96
CA ASN A 32 5.70 -8.31 -2.03
C ASN A 32 5.26 -7.65 -3.35
N ASN A 33 4.79 -6.41 -3.30
CA ASN A 33 4.41 -5.57 -4.45
C ASN A 33 5.38 -4.40 -4.66
N THR A 34 6.67 -4.63 -4.40
CA THR A 34 7.73 -3.63 -4.56
C THR A 34 8.45 -3.81 -5.88
N PHE A 35 8.50 -2.74 -6.68
CA PHE A 35 9.11 -2.72 -8.00
C PHE A 35 10.36 -1.85 -8.00
N LEU A 36 11.48 -2.46 -8.37
CA LEU A 36 12.73 -1.74 -8.57
C LEU A 36 12.76 -1.10 -9.97
N PRO A 37 13.43 0.05 -10.15
CA PRO A 37 13.63 0.65 -11.46
C PRO A 37 14.19 -0.34 -12.48
N LYS A 38 13.65 -0.31 -13.72
CA LYS A 38 14.03 -1.19 -14.83
C LYS A 38 13.70 -2.69 -14.63
N ARG A 39 12.87 -3.04 -13.65
CA ARG A 39 12.40 -4.41 -13.44
C ARG A 39 10.89 -4.50 -13.60
N VAL A 40 10.44 -5.61 -14.17
CA VAL A 40 9.02 -5.90 -14.41
C VAL A 40 8.45 -6.74 -13.26
N GLN A 41 9.24 -7.65 -12.71
CA GLN A 41 8.79 -8.50 -11.60
C GLN A 41 8.95 -7.81 -10.25
N PRO A 42 7.98 -7.95 -9.36
CA PRO A 42 8.09 -7.43 -7.99
C PRO A 42 9.15 -8.18 -7.18
N GLY A 43 9.59 -7.55 -6.10
CA GLY A 43 10.55 -8.09 -5.16
C GLY A 43 11.79 -7.19 -5.01
N PHE A 44 12.37 -7.19 -3.82
CA PHE A 44 13.56 -6.40 -3.50
C PHE A 44 14.75 -7.24 -3.04
N THR A 45 14.55 -8.51 -2.71
CA THR A 45 15.54 -9.36 -2.04
C THR A 45 16.82 -9.57 -2.85
N GLN A 46 16.74 -9.48 -4.16
CA GLN A 46 17.90 -9.51 -5.04
C GLN A 46 18.94 -8.40 -4.78
N ILE A 47 18.54 -7.30 -4.11
CA ILE A 47 19.51 -6.29 -3.68
C ILE A 47 20.26 -6.71 -2.42
N LEU A 48 19.65 -7.54 -1.56
CA LEU A 48 20.35 -8.16 -0.42
C LEU A 48 21.42 -9.15 -0.86
N GLU A 49 21.17 -9.91 -1.92
CA GLU A 49 22.14 -10.87 -2.48
C GLU A 49 23.44 -10.20 -2.98
N LYS A 50 23.36 -8.93 -3.34
CA LYS A 50 24.51 -8.12 -3.74
C LYS A 50 25.30 -7.56 -2.57
N MET A 51 24.76 -7.62 -1.37
CA MET A 51 25.40 -7.11 -0.17
C MET A 51 26.32 -8.19 0.41
N THR A 52 27.61 -7.90 0.45
CA THR A 52 28.63 -8.81 0.99
C THR A 52 28.98 -8.44 2.43
N PRO A 53 29.33 -9.44 3.28
CA PRO A 53 29.83 -9.17 4.61
C PRO A 53 31.02 -8.19 4.59
N GLY A 54 31.02 -7.21 5.48
CA GLY A 54 32.09 -6.22 5.57
C GLY A 54 32.09 -5.12 4.51
N SER A 55 31.17 -5.16 3.53
CA SER A 55 31.04 -4.06 2.56
C SER A 55 30.62 -2.75 3.25
N PRO A 56 30.97 -1.58 2.71
CA PRO A 56 30.56 -0.29 3.28
C PRO A 56 29.05 -0.19 3.49
N ALA A 57 28.24 -0.65 2.53
CA ALA A 57 26.81 -0.62 2.62
C ALA A 57 26.26 -1.56 3.74
N ALA A 58 26.84 -2.77 3.88
CA ALA A 58 26.45 -3.69 4.94
C ALA A 58 26.80 -3.12 6.33
N ASN A 59 28.01 -2.56 6.51
CA ASN A 59 28.43 -1.98 7.76
C ASN A 59 27.57 -0.76 8.15
N GLU A 60 27.25 0.09 7.18
CA GLU A 60 26.40 1.25 7.42
C GLU A 60 24.97 0.86 7.76
N LEU A 61 24.39 -0.15 7.09
CA LEU A 61 23.05 -0.63 7.39
C LEU A 61 22.99 -1.31 8.77
N LEU A 62 24.02 -2.08 9.14
CA LEU A 62 24.15 -2.66 10.49
C LEU A 62 24.24 -1.56 11.56
N LEU A 63 25.04 -0.53 11.31
CA LEU A 63 25.16 0.59 12.24
C LEU A 63 23.84 1.35 12.39
N TYR A 64 23.14 1.57 11.27
CA TYR A 64 21.82 2.16 11.27
C TYR A 64 20.82 1.33 12.09
N ALA A 65 20.75 0.02 11.83
CA ALA A 65 19.86 -0.89 12.56
C ALA A 65 20.14 -0.92 14.07
N ALA A 66 21.41 -0.79 14.48
CA ALA A 66 21.78 -0.78 15.89
C ALA A 66 21.50 0.54 16.62
N LYS A 67 21.46 1.69 15.90
CA LYS A 67 21.40 3.02 16.53
C LYS A 67 20.06 3.75 16.37
N HIS A 68 19.33 3.47 15.28
CA HIS A 68 18.17 4.27 14.88
C HIS A 68 16.85 3.50 14.92
N LEU A 69 16.87 2.17 15.02
CA LEU A 69 15.68 1.37 15.17
C LEU A 69 15.28 1.20 16.64
N GLU A 70 13.99 1.00 16.87
CA GLU A 70 13.44 0.80 18.23
C GLU A 70 13.87 -0.56 18.82
N THR A 71 14.10 -1.55 17.92
CA THR A 71 14.46 -2.90 18.31
C THR A 71 15.76 -3.37 17.66
N ASP A 72 16.48 -4.26 18.34
CA ASP A 72 17.73 -4.84 17.81
C ASP A 72 17.48 -5.99 16.81
N LYS A 73 16.22 -6.36 16.53
CA LYS A 73 15.91 -7.56 15.74
C LYS A 73 16.55 -7.50 14.35
N LEU A 74 16.40 -6.39 13.65
CA LEU A 74 16.91 -6.24 12.27
C LEU A 74 18.44 -6.17 12.21
N TYR A 75 19.11 -5.68 13.26
CA TYR A 75 20.57 -5.76 13.38
C TYR A 75 21.04 -7.22 13.42
N TYR A 76 20.47 -8.03 14.32
CA TYR A 76 20.84 -9.43 14.43
C TYR A 76 20.45 -10.25 13.21
N LEU A 77 19.30 -9.93 12.60
CA LEU A 77 18.81 -10.57 11.39
C LEU A 77 19.76 -10.33 10.22
N LEU A 78 20.10 -9.07 9.95
CA LEU A 78 21.02 -8.73 8.85
C LEU A 78 22.39 -9.35 9.06
N ARG A 79 22.91 -9.30 10.28
CA ARG A 79 24.20 -9.90 10.62
C ARG A 79 24.19 -11.41 10.40
N ALA A 80 23.12 -12.11 10.77
CA ALA A 80 22.94 -13.54 10.50
C ALA A 80 22.82 -13.82 9.01
N TYR A 81 21.99 -13.06 8.27
CA TYR A 81 21.78 -13.20 6.82
C TYR A 81 23.11 -13.10 6.03
N LEU A 82 23.95 -12.14 6.39
CA LEU A 82 25.22 -11.91 5.69
C LEU A 82 26.26 -13.02 5.93
N ASN A 83 26.14 -13.78 7.03
CA ASN A 83 27.18 -14.72 7.43
C ASN A 83 26.70 -16.19 7.50
N THR A 84 25.42 -16.48 7.23
CA THR A 84 24.96 -17.86 7.11
C THR A 84 25.34 -18.44 5.76
N GLU A 85 25.86 -19.69 5.76
CA GLU A 85 26.07 -20.50 4.56
C GLU A 85 24.89 -21.46 4.31
N ASP A 86 24.00 -21.60 5.27
CA ASP A 86 22.82 -22.44 5.19
C ASP A 86 21.74 -21.76 4.36
N LEU A 87 21.34 -22.37 3.26
CA LEU A 87 20.37 -21.80 2.32
C LEU A 87 18.95 -21.72 2.91
N ASP A 88 18.55 -22.67 3.75
CA ASP A 88 17.23 -22.69 4.37
C ASP A 88 17.13 -21.56 5.41
N GLU A 89 18.18 -21.36 6.20
CA GLU A 89 18.24 -20.23 7.12
C GLU A 89 18.26 -18.89 6.39
N LYS A 90 19.02 -18.81 5.30
CA LYS A 90 19.08 -17.59 4.48
C LYS A 90 17.71 -17.24 3.92
N PHE A 91 16.97 -18.25 3.45
CA PHE A 91 15.61 -18.08 2.98
C PHE A 91 14.65 -17.62 4.12
N MET A 92 14.73 -18.24 5.30
CA MET A 92 13.92 -17.81 6.45
C MET A 92 14.21 -16.38 6.90
N LEU A 93 15.49 -15.97 6.91
CA LEU A 93 15.88 -14.60 7.27
C LEU A 93 15.42 -13.59 6.22
N GLN A 94 15.40 -13.98 4.95
CA GLN A 94 14.86 -13.18 3.86
C GLN A 94 13.33 -13.04 3.97
N ALA A 95 12.62 -14.13 4.24
CA ALA A 95 11.18 -14.13 4.46
C ALA A 95 10.77 -13.23 5.63
N ASP A 96 11.59 -13.14 6.68
CA ASP A 96 11.37 -12.16 7.76
C ASP A 96 11.32 -10.72 7.24
N LEU A 97 12.27 -10.34 6.37
CA LEU A 97 12.30 -9.01 5.74
C LEU A 97 11.13 -8.81 4.76
N GLU A 98 10.58 -9.88 4.21
CA GLU A 98 9.39 -9.86 3.36
C GLU A 98 8.07 -9.81 4.17
N GLY A 99 8.16 -9.80 5.51
CA GLY A 99 7.02 -9.59 6.39
C GLY A 99 6.43 -10.84 7.03
N ASP A 100 7.13 -11.99 6.99
CA ASP A 100 6.72 -13.19 7.72
C ASP A 100 7.03 -13.08 9.22
N PHE A 101 7.92 -12.14 9.59
CA PHE A 101 8.25 -11.83 10.98
C PHE A 101 8.57 -13.06 11.82
N ILE A 102 9.63 -13.82 11.46
CA ILE A 102 10.04 -15.01 12.17
C ILE A 102 10.13 -14.80 13.69
N ALA A 103 9.83 -15.84 14.44
CA ALA A 103 9.85 -15.78 15.89
C ALA A 103 11.24 -15.38 16.44
N ASN A 104 11.26 -14.51 17.44
CA ASN A 104 12.50 -14.07 18.10
C ASN A 104 13.37 -15.24 18.59
N VAL A 105 12.75 -16.36 18.99
CA VAL A 105 13.47 -17.56 19.44
C VAL A 105 14.23 -18.20 18.29
N LEU A 106 13.62 -18.29 17.10
CA LEU A 106 14.26 -18.86 15.91
C LEU A 106 15.48 -18.02 15.50
N LEU A 107 15.36 -16.70 15.42
CA LEU A 107 16.50 -15.83 15.14
C LEU A 107 17.64 -15.99 16.16
N LYS A 108 17.32 -16.13 17.46
CA LYS A 108 18.33 -16.40 18.49
C LYS A 108 19.06 -17.72 18.30
N GLN A 109 18.35 -18.76 17.84
CA GLN A 109 18.94 -20.09 17.54
C GLN A 109 19.89 -20.00 16.34
N ILE A 110 19.43 -19.40 15.23
CA ILE A 110 20.25 -19.18 14.02
C ILE A 110 21.52 -18.39 14.39
N TYR A 111 21.35 -17.25 15.07
CA TYR A 111 22.47 -16.39 15.44
C TYR A 111 23.49 -17.10 16.34
N ARG A 112 23.00 -17.87 17.34
CA ARG A 112 23.88 -18.66 18.23
C ARG A 112 24.67 -19.71 17.45
N ARG A 113 24.07 -20.35 16.45
CA ARG A 113 24.76 -21.34 15.62
C ARG A 113 25.91 -20.70 14.82
N ILE A 114 25.68 -19.51 14.26
CA ILE A 114 26.67 -18.80 13.42
C ILE A 114 27.82 -18.23 14.28
N TYR A 115 27.50 -17.59 15.39
CA TYR A 115 28.48 -16.80 16.17
C TYR A 115 28.89 -17.42 17.51
N ASN A 116 28.26 -18.49 17.95
CA ASN A 116 28.37 -19.03 19.28
C ASN A 116 28.09 -17.99 20.41
N GLU A 117 27.31 -16.96 20.11
CA GLU A 117 26.95 -15.87 21.01
C GLU A 117 25.45 -15.93 21.34
N ARG A 118 25.06 -15.42 22.52
CA ARG A 118 23.65 -15.29 22.92
C ARG A 118 23.15 -13.91 22.59
N VAL A 119 22.06 -13.85 21.81
CA VAL A 119 21.34 -12.60 21.54
C VAL A 119 20.59 -12.16 22.80
N LYS A 120 20.82 -10.91 23.21
CA LYS A 120 20.03 -10.22 24.21
C LYS A 120 19.40 -8.99 23.54
N TYR A 121 18.08 -9.05 23.32
CA TYR A 121 17.37 -7.88 22.81
C TYR A 121 17.21 -6.83 23.91
N ASN A 122 17.48 -5.57 23.59
CA ASN A 122 17.14 -4.44 24.45
C ASN A 122 15.62 -4.30 24.57
N VAL A 123 14.93 -4.43 23.42
CA VAL A 123 13.48 -4.45 23.33
C VAL A 123 13.07 -5.69 22.54
N ASN A 124 12.14 -6.49 23.09
CA ASN A 124 11.60 -7.62 22.33
C ASN A 124 10.73 -7.12 21.20
N PHE A 125 11.04 -7.53 19.97
CA PHE A 125 10.26 -7.19 18.80
C PHE A 125 8.84 -7.74 18.90
N SER A 126 7.89 -6.89 18.58
CA SER A 126 6.48 -7.23 18.36
C SER A 126 6.03 -6.61 17.05
N LYS A 127 5.54 -7.41 16.11
CA LYS A 127 5.10 -6.92 14.79
C LYS A 127 4.03 -5.83 14.86
N THR A 128 3.17 -5.87 15.88
CA THR A 128 2.12 -4.88 16.08
C THR A 128 2.62 -3.52 16.55
N LYS A 129 3.77 -3.48 17.25
CA LYS A 129 4.32 -2.25 17.83
C LYS A 129 5.49 -1.70 17.03
N HIS A 130 6.34 -2.57 16.50
CA HIS A 130 7.65 -2.20 15.95
C HIS A 130 7.75 -2.43 14.43
N CYS A 131 6.61 -2.58 13.72
CA CYS A 131 6.62 -2.71 12.25
C CYS A 131 7.27 -1.50 11.55
N GLY A 132 7.23 -0.32 12.16
CA GLY A 132 7.91 0.89 11.68
C GLY A 132 9.41 0.69 11.43
N ASP A 133 10.09 -0.12 12.26
CA ASP A 133 11.50 -0.46 12.08
C ASP A 133 11.81 -1.05 10.70
N TYR A 134 10.90 -1.87 10.16
CA TYR A 134 11.06 -2.51 8.86
C TYR A 134 10.96 -1.53 7.71
N PHE A 135 10.02 -0.56 7.78
CA PHE A 135 9.94 0.52 6.79
C PHE A 135 11.21 1.37 6.81
N SER A 136 11.69 1.75 8.00
CA SER A 136 12.91 2.52 8.18
C SER A 136 14.12 1.78 7.63
N PHE A 137 14.25 0.49 7.95
CA PHE A 137 15.34 -0.37 7.49
C PHE A 137 15.36 -0.51 5.96
N LEU A 138 14.20 -0.78 5.32
CA LEU A 138 14.13 -0.91 3.87
C LEU A 138 14.39 0.43 3.15
N SER A 139 13.90 1.56 3.68
CA SER A 139 14.22 2.86 3.15
C SER A 139 15.72 3.10 3.13
N ARG A 140 16.40 2.80 4.25
CA ARG A 140 17.86 2.93 4.35
C ARG A 140 18.57 1.97 3.40
N LEU A 141 18.14 0.70 3.33
CA LEU A 141 18.67 -0.30 2.40
C LEU A 141 18.59 0.21 0.95
N PHE A 142 17.43 0.68 0.50
CA PHE A 142 17.27 1.16 -0.87
C PHE A 142 18.21 2.32 -1.17
N ARG A 143 18.36 3.28 -0.28
CA ARG A 143 19.28 4.40 -0.45
C ARG A 143 20.75 3.97 -0.52
N LEU A 144 21.17 3.04 0.35
CA LEU A 144 22.55 2.48 0.35
C LEU A 144 22.85 1.67 -0.92
N MET A 145 21.81 1.11 -1.54
CA MET A 145 21.94 0.38 -2.81
C MET A 145 21.81 1.30 -4.04
N GLY A 146 21.84 2.63 -3.84
CA GLY A 146 21.91 3.63 -4.88
C GLY A 146 20.57 4.09 -5.46
N TYR A 147 19.45 3.76 -4.82
CA TYR A 147 18.15 4.32 -5.19
C TYR A 147 17.92 5.67 -4.51
N ASN A 148 17.20 6.57 -5.16
CA ASN A 148 16.96 7.93 -4.66
C ASN A 148 15.90 8.00 -3.56
N GLY A 149 15.13 6.93 -3.36
CA GLY A 149 14.09 6.84 -2.35
C GLY A 149 13.06 5.75 -2.68
N TRP A 150 12.01 5.71 -1.87
CA TRP A 150 10.93 4.73 -1.93
C TRP A 150 9.58 5.44 -2.01
N VAL A 151 8.85 5.25 -3.11
CA VAL A 151 7.48 5.75 -3.29
C VAL A 151 6.50 4.64 -2.93
N ILE A 152 5.60 4.92 -2.03
CA ILE A 152 4.53 4.02 -1.58
C ILE A 152 3.19 4.59 -2.06
N LEU A 153 2.45 3.81 -2.84
CA LEU A 153 1.12 4.15 -3.34
C LEU A 153 0.10 3.26 -2.66
N ILE A 154 -0.84 3.88 -1.94
CA ILE A 154 -1.90 3.18 -1.21
C ILE A 154 -3.24 3.62 -1.79
N ASP A 155 -3.96 2.67 -2.35
CA ASP A 155 -5.28 2.84 -2.96
C ASP A 155 -6.37 2.25 -2.07
N GLU A 156 -7.63 2.57 -2.35
CA GLU A 156 -8.80 2.14 -1.58
C GLU A 156 -8.69 2.55 -0.09
N THR A 157 -8.04 3.69 0.18
CA THR A 157 -7.80 4.14 1.57
C THR A 157 -9.11 4.46 2.29
N GLU A 158 -10.21 4.71 1.57
CA GLU A 158 -11.56 4.86 2.10
C GLU A 158 -12.07 3.64 2.87
N LEU A 159 -11.50 2.45 2.66
CA LEU A 159 -11.84 1.26 3.44
C LEU A 159 -11.52 1.40 4.93
N ILE A 160 -10.67 2.37 5.31
CA ILE A 160 -10.50 2.76 6.72
C ILE A 160 -11.86 3.14 7.34
N GLY A 161 -12.77 3.70 6.55
CA GLY A 161 -14.12 4.05 7.01
C GLY A 161 -14.95 2.85 7.50
N ARG A 162 -14.62 1.62 7.09
CA ARG A 162 -15.31 0.38 7.53
C ARG A 162 -14.78 -0.16 8.87
N LEU A 163 -13.67 0.36 9.35
CA LEU A 163 -13.09 -0.07 10.62
C LEU A 163 -13.92 0.43 11.82
N SER A 164 -13.85 -0.30 12.92
CA SER A 164 -14.40 0.16 14.19
C SER A 164 -13.78 1.47 14.64
N LYS A 165 -14.45 2.23 15.50
CA LYS A 165 -14.02 3.53 16.02
C LYS A 165 -12.52 3.55 16.41
N LYS A 166 -12.10 2.62 17.27
CA LYS A 166 -10.71 2.54 17.74
C LYS A 166 -9.72 2.13 16.64
N ALA A 167 -10.09 1.17 15.79
CA ALA A 167 -9.25 0.70 14.69
C ALA A 167 -9.07 1.81 13.64
N ARG A 168 -10.11 2.59 13.35
CA ARG A 168 -10.06 3.73 12.44
C ARG A 168 -9.09 4.81 12.93
N LEU A 169 -9.16 5.18 14.22
CA LEU A 169 -8.20 6.12 14.81
C LEU A 169 -6.76 5.56 14.82
N ASN A 170 -6.58 4.24 15.02
CA ASN A 170 -5.28 3.61 14.88
C ASN A 170 -4.76 3.67 13.44
N ALA A 171 -5.63 3.50 12.44
CA ALA A 171 -5.26 3.66 11.05
C ALA A 171 -4.78 5.08 10.74
N TYR A 172 -5.48 6.11 11.22
CA TYR A 172 -5.02 7.50 11.08
C TYR A 172 -3.68 7.74 11.81
N ARG A 173 -3.47 7.14 12.98
CA ARG A 173 -2.18 7.20 13.67
C ARG A 173 -1.06 6.54 12.86
N ASN A 174 -1.34 5.42 12.20
CA ASN A 174 -0.39 4.79 11.30
C ASN A 174 -0.13 5.66 10.06
N MET A 175 -1.17 6.31 9.49
CA MET A 175 -0.99 7.27 8.39
C MET A 175 -0.08 8.44 8.80
N ALA A 176 -0.19 8.90 10.04
CA ALA A 176 0.64 10.00 10.55
C ALA A 176 2.14 9.69 10.43
N GLN A 177 2.56 8.45 10.65
CA GLN A 177 3.97 8.05 10.50
C GLN A 177 4.51 8.32 9.09
N PHE A 178 3.66 8.22 8.06
CA PHE A 178 4.04 8.41 6.66
C PHE A 178 3.79 9.82 6.13
N LEU A 179 2.78 10.50 6.65
CA LEU A 179 2.42 11.87 6.23
C LEU A 179 3.19 12.96 7.00
N LEU A 180 3.65 12.62 8.20
CA LEU A 180 4.42 13.48 9.10
C LEU A 180 5.74 12.77 9.45
N PRO A 181 6.54 12.39 8.46
CA PRO A 181 7.70 11.54 8.69
C PRO A 181 8.74 12.25 9.55
N ASP A 182 9.31 11.50 10.48
CA ASP A 182 10.53 11.86 11.17
C ASP A 182 11.78 11.40 10.39
N GLU A 183 12.97 11.61 10.97
CA GLU A 183 14.24 11.20 10.35
C GLU A 183 14.32 9.68 10.07
N ARG A 184 13.53 8.85 10.77
CA ARG A 184 13.51 7.39 10.59
C ARG A 184 12.91 6.97 9.26
N LEU A 185 11.92 7.72 8.75
CA LEU A 185 11.28 7.47 7.45
C LEU A 185 11.83 8.34 6.32
N GLU A 186 13.03 8.90 6.51
CA GLU A 186 13.71 9.67 5.47
C GLU A 186 13.85 8.86 4.17
N GLY A 187 13.47 9.47 3.05
CA GLY A 187 13.52 8.84 1.73
C GLY A 187 12.26 8.04 1.37
N ILE A 188 11.25 7.98 2.23
CA ILE A 188 9.91 7.47 1.90
C ILE A 188 9.02 8.62 1.46
N TYR A 189 8.29 8.40 0.38
CA TYR A 189 7.25 9.29 -0.11
C TYR A 189 5.95 8.51 -0.31
N THR A 190 4.91 8.82 0.46
CA THR A 190 3.66 8.07 0.46
C THR A 190 2.52 8.90 -0.12
N LEU A 191 1.71 8.25 -0.96
CA LEU A 191 0.47 8.79 -1.51
C LEU A 191 -0.68 7.87 -1.08
N PHE A 192 -1.71 8.48 -0.49
CA PHE A 192 -2.97 7.83 -0.15
C PHE A 192 -4.05 8.33 -1.10
N ALA A 193 -4.74 7.40 -1.80
CA ALA A 193 -5.91 7.72 -2.59
C ALA A 193 -7.18 7.47 -1.77
N LEU A 194 -8.06 8.46 -1.75
CA LEU A 194 -9.32 8.47 -1.01
C LEU A 194 -10.47 8.83 -1.93
N GLY A 195 -11.65 8.26 -1.70
CA GLY A 195 -12.88 8.68 -2.34
C GLY A 195 -13.24 10.13 -1.96
N ALA A 196 -13.82 10.88 -2.91
CA ALA A 196 -14.11 12.31 -2.73
C ALA A 196 -15.09 12.61 -1.57
N SER A 197 -16.00 11.67 -1.27
CA SER A 197 -16.99 11.80 -0.20
C SER A 197 -16.49 11.36 1.18
N TYR A 198 -15.24 10.90 1.29
CA TYR A 198 -14.73 10.32 2.54
C TYR A 198 -14.85 11.24 3.75
N THR A 199 -14.64 12.53 3.57
CA THR A 199 -14.77 13.50 4.66
C THR A 199 -16.20 13.53 5.22
N GLU A 200 -17.19 13.64 4.35
CA GLU A 200 -18.59 13.72 4.71
C GLU A 200 -19.13 12.37 5.23
N ASP A 201 -18.85 11.29 4.47
CA ASP A 201 -19.43 9.98 4.74
C ASP A 201 -18.77 9.26 5.93
N VAL A 202 -17.51 9.61 6.25
CA VAL A 202 -16.76 8.92 7.31
C VAL A 202 -16.41 9.89 8.44
N ILE A 203 -15.57 10.89 8.18
CA ILE A 203 -15.02 11.73 9.27
C ILE A 203 -16.15 12.45 10.02
N GLU A 204 -17.07 13.10 9.29
CA GLU A 204 -18.16 13.87 9.87
C GLU A 204 -19.27 12.94 10.39
N THR A 205 -19.76 12.01 9.57
CA THR A 205 -20.87 11.11 9.95
C THR A 205 -20.51 10.19 11.11
N LYS A 206 -19.26 9.76 11.22
CA LYS A 206 -18.79 8.89 12.31
C LYS A 206 -18.16 9.66 13.46
N HIS A 207 -18.20 10.99 13.44
CA HIS A 207 -17.71 11.86 14.51
C HIS A 207 -16.26 11.60 14.92
N ASP A 208 -15.34 11.47 13.93
CA ASP A 208 -13.97 11.04 14.20
C ASP A 208 -13.15 12.04 15.02
N TYR A 209 -13.46 13.34 14.97
CA TYR A 209 -12.82 14.34 15.84
C TYR A 209 -13.23 14.17 17.30
N GLU A 210 -14.52 13.96 17.58
CA GLU A 210 -15.03 13.74 18.93
C GLU A 210 -14.54 12.39 19.49
N ASN A 211 -14.52 11.36 18.64
CA ASN A 211 -13.97 10.05 18.99
C ASN A 211 -12.49 10.12 19.36
N LEU A 212 -11.73 10.98 18.68
CA LEU A 212 -10.32 11.21 18.98
C LEU A 212 -10.14 11.80 20.38
N GLU A 213 -10.96 12.78 20.77
CA GLU A 213 -10.94 13.40 22.10
C GLU A 213 -11.30 12.40 23.20
N GLU A 214 -12.27 11.52 22.94
CA GLU A 214 -12.69 10.48 23.88
C GLU A 214 -11.63 9.40 24.10
N ILE A 215 -11.03 8.87 23.00
CA ILE A 215 -10.18 7.68 23.05
C ILE A 215 -8.70 8.02 23.31
N TYR A 216 -8.22 9.16 22.78
CA TYR A 216 -6.82 9.58 22.87
C TYR A 216 -6.67 11.02 23.41
N PRO A 217 -7.11 11.32 24.65
CA PRO A 217 -7.13 12.69 25.18
C PRO A 217 -5.74 13.34 25.23
N GLU A 218 -4.67 12.56 25.39
CA GLU A 218 -3.31 13.07 25.52
C GLU A 218 -2.44 12.98 24.26
N GLN A 219 -2.91 12.23 23.21
CA GLN A 219 -2.13 11.93 22.01
C GLN A 219 -2.87 12.30 20.73
N GLN A 220 -3.51 13.47 20.72
CA GLN A 220 -4.40 13.87 19.63
C GLN A 220 -3.67 14.40 18.39
N GLU A 221 -2.57 15.14 18.59
CA GLU A 221 -1.98 15.97 17.54
C GLU A 221 -1.63 15.24 16.23
N PRO A 222 -0.94 14.08 16.21
CA PRO A 222 -0.63 13.41 14.96
C PRO A 222 -1.89 12.98 14.21
N ILE A 223 -2.89 12.44 14.91
CA ILE A 223 -4.15 11.96 14.34
C ILE A 223 -4.98 13.15 13.83
N ARG A 224 -5.12 14.20 14.63
CA ARG A 224 -5.83 15.41 14.26
C ARG A 224 -5.23 16.07 13.01
N THR A 225 -3.92 16.09 12.90
CA THR A 225 -3.24 16.60 11.71
C THR A 225 -3.57 15.77 10.46
N VAL A 226 -3.62 14.43 10.57
CA VAL A 226 -4.04 13.57 9.46
C VAL A 226 -5.48 13.84 9.05
N LEU A 227 -6.42 13.92 10.00
CA LEU A 227 -7.82 14.27 9.73
C LEU A 227 -7.91 15.62 8.99
N ASN A 228 -7.16 16.62 9.42
CA ASN A 228 -7.11 17.93 8.77
C ASN A 228 -6.50 17.87 7.37
N LEU A 229 -5.47 17.03 7.14
CA LEU A 229 -4.88 16.81 5.83
C LEU A 229 -5.89 16.14 4.87
N ILE A 230 -6.64 15.16 5.34
CA ILE A 230 -7.69 14.50 4.54
C ILE A 230 -8.78 15.51 4.19
N THR A 231 -9.32 16.24 5.17
CA THR A 231 -10.40 17.22 4.98
C THR A 231 -10.01 18.35 4.01
N ARG A 232 -8.72 18.71 3.96
CA ARG A 232 -8.19 19.77 3.09
C ARG A 232 -7.52 19.22 1.81
N ALA A 233 -7.60 17.92 1.58
CA ALA A 233 -6.97 17.30 0.42
C ALA A 233 -7.54 17.89 -0.87
N GLN A 234 -6.66 18.17 -1.81
CA GLN A 234 -7.08 18.66 -3.13
C GLN A 234 -7.76 17.53 -3.89
N GLN A 235 -9.00 17.74 -4.27
CA GLN A 235 -9.71 16.81 -5.13
C GLN A 235 -9.11 16.82 -6.54
N LEU A 236 -9.05 15.65 -7.17
CA LEU A 236 -8.69 15.54 -8.58
C LEU A 236 -9.81 16.16 -9.42
N ALA A 237 -9.43 17.01 -10.37
CA ALA A 237 -10.39 17.58 -11.31
C ALA A 237 -11.01 16.45 -12.17
N PRO A 238 -12.33 16.45 -12.39
CA PRO A 238 -12.95 15.55 -13.35
C PRO A 238 -12.33 15.71 -14.74
N LEU A 239 -12.30 14.61 -15.50
CA LEU A 239 -11.87 14.69 -16.89
C LEU A 239 -12.79 15.61 -17.70
N THR A 240 -12.19 16.42 -18.56
CA THR A 240 -12.92 17.22 -19.54
C THR A 240 -13.57 16.35 -20.62
N ASP A 241 -14.55 16.88 -21.31
CA ASP A 241 -15.21 16.14 -22.42
C ASP A 241 -14.22 15.70 -23.50
N SER A 242 -13.19 16.49 -23.77
CA SER A 242 -12.14 16.12 -24.73
C SER A 242 -11.31 14.94 -24.24
N GLU A 243 -10.93 14.92 -22.97
CA GLU A 243 -10.18 13.80 -22.35
C GLU A 243 -11.03 12.53 -22.28
N ILE A 244 -12.34 12.66 -21.95
CA ILE A 244 -13.28 11.54 -21.98
C ILE A 244 -13.35 10.95 -23.40
N ARG A 245 -13.44 11.78 -24.44
CA ARG A 245 -13.41 11.33 -25.83
C ARG A 245 -12.15 10.56 -26.18
N GLU A 246 -10.98 11.02 -25.73
CA GLU A 246 -9.71 10.34 -25.96
C GLU A 246 -9.67 8.95 -25.26
N VAL A 247 -10.18 8.88 -24.03
CA VAL A 247 -10.26 7.61 -23.28
C VAL A 247 -11.19 6.65 -24.00
N LEU A 248 -12.39 7.08 -24.42
CA LEU A 248 -13.35 6.26 -25.15
C LEU A 248 -12.78 5.77 -26.50
N LYS A 249 -12.02 6.61 -27.20
CA LYS A 249 -11.32 6.22 -28.43
C LYS A 249 -10.28 5.11 -28.17
N LYS A 250 -9.54 5.21 -27.07
CA LYS A 250 -8.60 4.15 -26.67
C LYS A 250 -9.34 2.84 -26.38
N ILE A 251 -10.47 2.90 -25.66
CA ILE A 251 -11.31 1.72 -25.40
C ILE A 251 -11.78 1.07 -26.70
N GLN A 252 -12.30 1.86 -27.65
CA GLN A 252 -12.70 1.35 -28.96
C GLN A 252 -11.55 0.59 -29.65
N VAL A 253 -10.34 1.17 -29.66
CA VAL A 253 -9.15 0.52 -30.23
C VAL A 253 -8.76 -0.75 -29.47
N PHE A 254 -8.77 -0.72 -28.14
CA PHE A 254 -8.43 -1.89 -27.33
C PHE A 254 -9.44 -3.01 -27.50
N HIS A 255 -10.72 -2.71 -27.52
CA HIS A 255 -11.78 -3.68 -27.76
C HIS A 255 -11.63 -4.33 -29.13
N GLY A 256 -11.38 -3.54 -30.20
CA GLY A 256 -11.11 -4.06 -31.54
C GLY A 256 -9.92 -5.02 -31.57
N ARG A 257 -8.83 -4.69 -30.87
CA ARG A 257 -7.65 -5.55 -30.78
C ARG A 257 -7.88 -6.82 -29.95
N ALA A 258 -8.63 -6.69 -28.84
CA ALA A 258 -8.89 -7.82 -27.94
C ALA A 258 -9.70 -8.92 -28.61
N TYR A 259 -10.65 -8.55 -29.47
CA TYR A 259 -11.58 -9.47 -30.15
C TYR A 259 -11.31 -9.62 -31.63
N ASP A 260 -10.21 -9.09 -32.15
CA ASP A 260 -9.80 -9.14 -33.56
C ASP A 260 -10.90 -8.71 -34.53
N TRP A 261 -11.51 -7.57 -34.27
CA TRP A 261 -12.55 -6.96 -35.10
C TRP A 261 -12.36 -5.46 -35.27
N ASN A 262 -13.04 -4.87 -36.26
CA ASN A 262 -12.99 -3.42 -36.47
C ASN A 262 -14.30 -2.77 -36.03
N PRO A 263 -14.32 -2.10 -34.84
CA PRO A 263 -15.49 -1.39 -34.34
C PRO A 263 -15.76 -0.15 -35.19
N ASN A 264 -16.48 -0.32 -36.30
CA ASN A 264 -16.85 0.79 -37.20
C ASN A 264 -18.07 1.56 -36.65
N ILE A 265 -17.88 2.18 -35.50
CA ILE A 265 -18.89 3.00 -34.84
C ILE A 265 -18.39 4.44 -34.63
N SER A 266 -19.28 5.41 -34.80
CA SER A 266 -18.91 6.81 -34.61
C SER A 266 -18.69 7.12 -33.12
N MET A 267 -17.75 8.01 -32.82
CA MET A 267 -17.54 8.49 -31.45
C MET A 267 -18.80 9.20 -30.90
N GLY A 268 -19.61 9.80 -31.75
CA GLY A 268 -20.89 10.41 -31.35
C GLY A 268 -21.87 9.37 -30.79
N THR A 269 -21.93 8.18 -31.40
CA THR A 269 -22.79 7.08 -30.94
C THR A 269 -22.28 6.52 -29.58
N ILE A 270 -20.97 6.35 -29.42
CA ILE A 270 -20.38 5.92 -28.14
C ILE A 270 -20.70 6.94 -27.05
N LEU A 271 -20.51 8.23 -27.32
CA LEU A 271 -20.83 9.30 -26.36
C LEU A 271 -22.30 9.31 -25.97
N ALA A 272 -23.21 9.15 -26.96
CA ALA A 272 -24.66 9.10 -26.69
C ALA A 272 -25.00 7.94 -25.73
N ALA A 273 -24.41 6.77 -25.93
CA ALA A 273 -24.58 5.62 -25.01
C ALA A 273 -24.06 5.90 -23.59
N THR A 274 -23.00 6.71 -23.46
CA THR A 274 -22.44 7.05 -22.15
C THR A 274 -23.23 8.16 -21.42
N GLN A 275 -24.12 8.88 -22.08
CA GLN A 275 -24.94 9.93 -21.44
C GLN A 275 -25.95 9.36 -20.44
N SER A 276 -26.44 8.15 -20.64
CA SER A 276 -27.35 7.46 -19.72
C SER A 276 -26.67 6.97 -18.43
N GLY A 277 -25.35 6.95 -18.38
CA GLY A 277 -24.54 6.37 -17.28
C GLY A 277 -24.10 7.37 -16.19
N GLY A 278 -24.75 8.53 -16.08
CA GLY A 278 -24.39 9.50 -15.03
C GLY A 278 -23.06 10.22 -15.26
N TYR A 279 -22.53 10.86 -14.19
CA TYR A 279 -21.31 11.69 -14.27
C TYR A 279 -20.01 10.91 -14.06
N LEU A 280 -20.08 9.70 -13.47
CA LEU A 280 -18.90 8.93 -13.11
C LEU A 280 -18.20 8.35 -14.34
N LEU A 281 -16.89 8.55 -14.44
CA LEU A 281 -16.06 8.02 -15.53
C LEU A 281 -16.22 6.50 -15.65
N ARG A 282 -16.18 5.75 -14.52
CA ARG A 282 -16.33 4.27 -14.48
C ARG A 282 -17.63 3.82 -15.17
N THR A 283 -18.74 4.50 -14.88
CA THR A 283 -20.05 4.19 -15.49
C THR A 283 -20.05 4.47 -16.99
N LYS A 284 -19.43 5.59 -17.42
CA LYS A 284 -19.28 5.91 -18.85
C LYS A 284 -18.45 4.88 -19.59
N LEU A 285 -17.34 4.42 -19.00
CA LEU A 285 -16.49 3.40 -19.61
C LEU A 285 -17.22 2.05 -19.74
N ARG A 286 -17.96 1.65 -18.71
CA ARG A 286 -18.80 0.43 -18.77
C ARG A 286 -19.85 0.52 -19.86
N ALA A 287 -20.57 1.66 -20.00
CA ALA A 287 -21.54 1.87 -21.05
C ALA A 287 -20.93 1.74 -22.45
N ALA A 288 -19.72 2.29 -22.63
CA ALA A 288 -19.01 2.19 -23.89
C ALA A 288 -18.60 0.75 -24.22
N ILE A 289 -18.08 0.01 -23.22
CA ILE A 289 -17.68 -1.39 -23.38
C ILE A 289 -18.90 -2.25 -23.71
N GLU A 290 -19.99 -2.11 -22.95
CA GLU A 290 -21.23 -2.85 -23.19
C GLU A 290 -21.81 -2.60 -24.60
N LEU A 291 -21.79 -1.35 -25.06
CA LEU A 291 -22.18 -1.03 -26.43
C LEU A 291 -21.28 -1.75 -27.46
N LEU A 292 -19.97 -1.76 -27.26
CA LEU A 292 -19.03 -2.44 -28.15
C LEU A 292 -19.21 -3.96 -28.12
N ASP A 293 -19.46 -4.55 -26.94
CA ASP A 293 -19.77 -5.97 -26.77
C ASP A 293 -21.05 -6.36 -27.53
N GLN A 294 -22.12 -5.57 -27.40
CA GLN A 294 -23.38 -5.80 -28.12
C GLN A 294 -23.19 -5.74 -29.65
N LEU A 295 -22.45 -4.76 -30.12
CA LEU A 295 -22.15 -4.64 -31.57
C LEU A 295 -21.30 -5.81 -32.08
N TYR A 296 -20.34 -6.26 -31.29
CA TYR A 296 -19.50 -7.41 -31.62
C TYR A 296 -20.29 -8.71 -31.66
N GLN A 297 -21.17 -8.94 -30.66
CA GLN A 297 -21.90 -10.19 -30.53
C GLN A 297 -23.15 -10.26 -31.41
N TYR A 298 -23.86 -9.17 -31.57
CA TYR A 298 -25.19 -9.16 -32.21
C TYR A 298 -25.26 -8.31 -33.49
N GLY A 299 -24.22 -7.54 -33.79
CA GLY A 299 -24.19 -6.65 -34.97
C GLY A 299 -25.02 -5.39 -34.83
N GLU A 300 -25.79 -5.24 -33.76
CA GLU A 300 -26.65 -4.08 -33.49
C GLU A 300 -26.61 -3.67 -32.02
N ALA A 301 -26.81 -2.39 -31.75
CA ALA A 301 -26.86 -1.84 -30.40
C ALA A 301 -28.24 -2.02 -29.80
N GLY A 302 -28.35 -2.77 -28.70
CA GLY A 302 -29.54 -2.80 -27.87
C GLY A 302 -29.63 -1.58 -26.92
N ASN A 303 -30.70 -1.53 -26.12
CA ASN A 303 -30.82 -0.52 -25.06
C ASN A 303 -29.88 -0.88 -23.90
N THR A 304 -28.78 -0.14 -23.78
CA THR A 304 -27.87 -0.24 -22.61
C THR A 304 -28.57 0.37 -21.40
N ARG A 305 -28.95 -0.44 -20.43
CA ARG A 305 -29.42 0.01 -19.12
C ARG A 305 -28.32 -0.28 -18.12
N ILE A 306 -27.41 0.67 -17.92
CA ILE A 306 -26.42 0.59 -16.86
C ILE A 306 -27.01 1.30 -15.66
N ASN A 307 -27.32 0.53 -14.63
CA ASN A 307 -27.60 1.10 -13.32
C ASN A 307 -26.31 1.72 -12.77
N GLU A 308 -26.42 2.92 -12.18
CA GLU A 308 -25.32 3.49 -11.40
C GLU A 308 -24.85 2.43 -10.38
N LEU A 309 -23.54 2.23 -10.30
CA LEU A 309 -22.97 1.43 -9.21
C LEU A 309 -23.40 2.10 -7.91
N GLY A 310 -24.08 1.36 -7.05
CA GLY A 310 -24.52 1.87 -5.75
C GLY A 310 -23.36 2.53 -5.02
N GLN A 311 -23.65 3.59 -4.28
CA GLN A 311 -22.66 4.22 -3.41
C GLN A 311 -22.06 3.16 -2.49
N GLU A 312 -20.75 3.17 -2.31
CA GLU A 312 -20.11 2.31 -1.33
C GLU A 312 -20.66 2.63 0.05
N THR A 313 -21.16 1.62 0.74
CA THR A 313 -21.60 1.77 2.13
C THR A 313 -20.40 1.60 3.04
N PHE A 314 -20.15 2.58 3.91
CA PHE A 314 -19.10 2.53 4.95
C PHE A 314 -19.67 1.97 6.27
N GLU A 315 -20.46 0.90 6.18
CA GLU A 315 -20.89 0.15 7.37
C GLU A 315 -19.66 -0.51 8.01
N GLU A 316 -19.63 -0.54 9.34
CA GLU A 316 -18.53 -1.19 10.05
C GLU A 316 -18.57 -2.70 9.81
N ASP A 317 -17.40 -3.27 9.48
CA ASP A 317 -17.28 -4.73 9.38
C ASP A 317 -17.43 -5.32 10.78
N VAL A 318 -18.38 -6.24 10.94
CA VAL A 318 -18.56 -6.99 12.19
C VAL A 318 -17.32 -7.89 12.37
N PRO A 319 -16.60 -7.80 13.51
CA PRO A 319 -15.46 -8.68 13.76
C PRO A 319 -15.87 -10.14 13.63
N SER A 320 -15.09 -10.97 12.95
CA SER A 320 -15.30 -12.41 12.93
C SER A 320 -15.08 -12.96 14.34
N LEU A 321 -15.85 -13.96 14.74
CA LEU A 321 -15.76 -14.60 16.08
C LEU A 321 -14.35 -15.14 16.40
N GLU A 322 -13.51 -15.35 15.39
CA GLU A 322 -12.11 -15.80 15.53
C GLU A 322 -11.17 -14.72 16.12
N GLU A 323 -11.55 -13.44 16.12
CA GLU A 323 -10.72 -12.37 16.71
C GLU A 323 -10.83 -12.28 18.24
N PHE A 324 -11.76 -12.98 18.87
CA PHE A 324 -11.96 -12.96 20.32
C PHE A 324 -11.06 -13.94 21.10
N ASP A 325 -10.44 -14.93 20.44
CA ASP A 325 -9.63 -15.98 21.11
C ASP A 325 -8.10 -15.72 21.12
N SER A 326 -7.64 -14.54 20.74
CA SER A 326 -6.21 -14.20 20.69
C SER A 326 -5.84 -13.07 21.68
N HIS A 327 -6.03 -13.33 22.96
CA HIS A 327 -5.44 -12.53 24.04
C HIS A 327 -4.46 -13.32 24.86
#